data_6c655f7342b1aaa17d420973ff93e158
#
_entry.id   6c655f7342b1aaa17d420973ff93e158
#
_cell.length_a   1.000
_cell.length_b   1.000
_cell.length_c   1.000
_cell.angle_alpha   90.00
_cell.angle_beta   90.00
_cell.angle_gamma   90.00
#
_symmetry.space_group_name_H-M   'P 1'
#
loop_
_entity.id
_entity.type
_entity.pdbx_description
1 polymer ?
#
loop_
_entity_poly.entity_id
_entity_poly.type
_entity_poly.pdbx_seq_one_letter_code
_entity_poly.pdbx_strand_id
1 'polypeptide(L)'
;SKTADNVVAVPEGEVLSIPMPPGTNDLRHEIELVACLGRGGRNLTLEEAQEAIWGWSVGIDFTVADQKLPSGGRDMMRSKVFERSAPVSFVKPAYRTPLPNPVDLWLYVNNQKRQAGSTSNLVLSPYEQIVELSRYFTLEPGDIIFTGTPNGSSTLAVGDMIDAGVNGIGSIKVKIVENA
;
A
#
# COMPACT_ATOMS: atom_id res chain seq x y z
N SER A 1 -6.36 8.58 2.75
CA SER A 1 -5.01 9.03 2.36
C SER A 1 -4.05 8.90 3.53
N LYS A 2 -2.76 8.80 3.23
CA LYS A 2 -1.65 8.88 4.18
C LYS A 2 -0.81 10.09 3.85
N THR A 3 -0.11 10.63 4.83
CA THR A 3 0.84 11.73 4.58
C THR A 3 2.18 11.17 4.07
N ALA A 4 2.92 11.97 3.33
CA ALA A 4 4.22 11.58 2.78
C ALA A 4 5.20 11.10 3.87
N ASP A 5 5.17 11.70 5.05
CA ASP A 5 6.03 11.34 6.19
C ASP A 5 5.81 9.92 6.72
N ASN A 6 4.68 9.30 6.37
CA ASN A 6 4.36 7.92 6.77
C ASN A 6 4.83 6.88 5.76
N VAL A 7 5.30 7.33 4.59
CA VAL A 7 5.85 6.45 3.55
C VAL A 7 7.31 6.17 3.87
N VAL A 8 7.66 4.89 3.95
CA VAL A 8 9.03 4.46 4.25
C VAL A 8 9.49 3.43 3.24
N ALA A 9 10.63 3.69 2.60
CA ALA A 9 11.24 2.73 1.70
C ALA A 9 11.83 1.55 2.49
N VAL A 10 11.55 0.34 2.02
CA VAL A 10 12.14 -0.90 2.55
C VAL A 10 13.17 -1.39 1.54
N PRO A 11 14.48 -1.30 1.84
CA PRO A 11 15.51 -1.82 0.96
C PRO A 11 15.37 -3.33 0.74
N GLU A 12 15.75 -3.79 -0.45
CA GLU A 12 15.70 -5.21 -0.79
C GLU A 12 16.57 -6.03 0.16
N GLY A 13 15.99 -7.10 0.70
CA GLY A 13 16.66 -7.98 1.66
C GLY A 13 16.68 -7.47 3.11
N GLU A 14 16.25 -6.24 3.37
CA GLU A 14 16.16 -5.70 4.73
C GLU A 14 14.78 -5.96 5.36
N VAL A 15 14.74 -5.88 6.68
CA VAL A 15 13.52 -5.97 7.49
C VAL A 15 13.27 -4.63 8.15
N LEU A 16 12.17 -3.97 7.77
CA LEU A 16 11.76 -2.72 8.39
C LEU A 16 11.03 -2.98 9.71
N SER A 17 11.44 -2.33 10.78
CA SER A 17 10.69 -2.33 12.05
C SER A 17 9.58 -1.28 12.02
N ILE A 18 8.35 -1.71 12.32
CA ILE A 18 7.17 -0.84 12.48
C ILE A 18 6.74 -0.89 13.94
N PRO A 19 6.76 0.24 14.67
CA PRO A 19 6.27 0.30 16.03
C PRO A 19 4.75 0.06 16.06
N MET A 20 4.28 -0.72 17.02
CA MET A 20 2.85 -0.87 17.30
C MET A 20 2.27 0.49 17.64
N PRO A 21 1.26 1.02 16.91
CA PRO A 21 0.68 2.31 17.24
C PRO A 21 0.08 2.32 18.65
N PRO A 22 0.20 3.43 19.39
CA PRO A 22 -0.35 3.49 20.73
C PRO A 22 -1.87 3.42 20.76
N GLY A 23 -2.43 2.78 21.78
CA GLY A 23 -3.87 2.75 22.03
C GLY A 23 -4.67 1.93 21.03
N THR A 24 -4.06 0.95 20.36
CA THR A 24 -4.75 0.00 19.49
C THR A 24 -4.53 -1.45 19.92
N ASN A 25 -5.55 -2.28 19.70
CA ASN A 25 -5.47 -3.73 19.76
C ASN A 25 -5.80 -4.38 18.40
N ASP A 26 -5.97 -3.59 17.35
CA ASP A 26 -6.35 -4.09 16.03
C ASP A 26 -5.60 -3.37 14.89
N LEU A 27 -4.25 -3.52 14.92
CA LEU A 27 -3.41 -3.15 13.77
C LEU A 27 -3.52 -4.25 12.71
N ARG A 28 -3.82 -3.87 11.47
CA ARG A 28 -3.99 -4.79 10.34
C ARG A 28 -3.03 -4.50 9.21
N HIS A 29 -2.71 -5.54 8.46
CA HIS A 29 -1.94 -5.49 7.22
C HIS A 29 -2.86 -5.46 6.00
N GLU A 30 -2.50 -4.70 4.99
CA GLU A 30 -3.19 -4.62 3.69
C GLU A 30 -2.13 -4.54 2.59
N ILE A 31 -1.78 -5.72 1.99
CA ILE A 31 -0.83 -5.77 0.86
C ILE A 31 -1.45 -5.15 -0.38
N GLU A 32 -0.69 -4.29 -1.07
CA GLU A 32 -1.17 -3.58 -2.24
C GLU A 32 -0.09 -3.47 -3.33
N LEU A 33 -0.53 -3.52 -4.57
CA LEU A 33 0.26 -2.96 -5.67
C LEU A 33 0.24 -1.44 -5.51
N VAL A 34 1.39 -0.79 -5.73
CA VAL A 34 1.53 0.66 -5.64
C VAL A 34 1.94 1.21 -6.99
N ALA A 35 1.14 2.15 -7.53
CA ALA A 35 1.49 2.92 -8.71
C ALA A 35 2.24 4.19 -8.29
N CYS A 36 3.42 4.42 -8.88
CA CYS A 36 4.25 5.59 -8.61
C CYS A 36 4.20 6.52 -9.82
N LEU A 37 3.78 7.76 -9.63
CA LEU A 37 3.61 8.71 -10.72
C LEU A 37 4.89 9.47 -11.03
N GLY A 38 5.27 9.53 -12.30
CA GLY A 38 6.34 10.39 -12.84
C GLY A 38 5.81 11.63 -13.53
N ARG A 39 4.51 11.67 -13.79
CA ARG A 39 3.79 12.81 -14.34
C ARG A 39 2.50 12.99 -13.56
N GLY A 40 2.06 14.22 -13.44
CA GLY A 40 0.80 14.56 -12.81
C GLY A 40 -0.20 15.12 -13.82
N GLY A 41 -1.32 15.59 -13.31
CA GLY A 41 -2.36 16.23 -14.10
C GLY A 41 -3.73 16.22 -13.41
N ARG A 42 -4.69 16.87 -14.07
CA ARG A 42 -6.08 16.91 -13.64
C ARG A 42 -7.01 16.50 -14.78
N ASN A 43 -8.08 15.77 -14.46
CA ASN A 43 -9.03 15.22 -15.44
C ASN A 43 -8.33 14.39 -16.53
N LEU A 44 -7.42 13.53 -16.13
CA LEU A 44 -6.64 12.69 -17.04
C LEU A 44 -7.54 11.70 -17.79
N THR A 45 -7.22 11.46 -19.04
CA THR A 45 -7.75 10.34 -19.81
C THR A 45 -7.09 9.02 -19.39
N LEU A 46 -7.62 7.90 -19.85
CA LEU A 46 -7.02 6.59 -19.55
C LEU A 46 -5.60 6.46 -20.14
N GLU A 47 -5.38 7.00 -21.32
CA GLU A 47 -4.06 7.01 -21.99
C GLU A 47 -3.07 7.87 -21.19
N GLU A 48 -3.45 9.09 -20.80
CA GLU A 48 -2.62 9.95 -19.95
C GLU A 48 -2.33 9.34 -18.58
N ALA A 49 -3.28 8.61 -18.00
CA ALA A 49 -3.09 7.88 -16.74
C ALA A 49 -2.06 6.75 -16.89
N GLN A 50 -2.05 6.04 -18.03
CA GLN A 50 -1.04 5.03 -18.34
C GLN A 50 0.36 5.66 -18.48
N GLU A 51 0.46 6.78 -19.18
CA GLU A 51 1.71 7.51 -19.36
C GLU A 51 2.21 8.19 -18.07
N ALA A 52 1.31 8.50 -17.13
CA ALA A 52 1.67 9.11 -15.86
C ALA A 52 2.48 8.18 -14.96
N ILE A 53 2.35 6.86 -15.12
CA ILE A 53 3.03 5.88 -14.26
C ILE A 53 4.51 5.78 -14.64
N TRP A 54 5.38 6.18 -13.71
CA TRP A 54 6.82 5.98 -13.79
C TRP A 54 7.24 4.55 -13.45
N GLY A 55 6.55 3.93 -12.47
CA GLY A 55 6.89 2.59 -12.03
C GLY A 55 5.92 2.01 -11.02
N TRP A 56 6.25 0.78 -10.60
CA TRP A 56 5.45 -0.02 -9.70
C TRP A 56 6.24 -0.40 -8.46
N SER A 57 5.55 -0.47 -7.32
CA SER A 57 6.13 -0.88 -6.04
C SER A 57 5.20 -1.85 -5.32
N VAL A 58 5.71 -2.50 -4.30
CA VAL A 58 4.92 -3.27 -3.32
C VAL A 58 4.73 -2.40 -2.10
N GLY A 59 3.53 -2.32 -1.57
CA GLY A 59 3.27 -1.58 -0.34
C GLY A 59 2.39 -2.35 0.64
N ILE A 60 2.46 -1.98 1.91
CA ILE A 60 1.50 -2.42 2.92
C ILE A 60 0.81 -1.17 3.48
N ASP A 61 -0.50 -1.07 3.29
CA ASP A 61 -1.32 -0.03 3.91
C ASP A 61 -1.70 -0.49 5.33
N PHE A 62 -0.81 -0.24 6.31
CA PHE A 62 -1.13 -0.54 7.70
C PHE A 62 -2.32 0.28 8.18
N THR A 63 -3.24 -0.41 8.85
CA THR A 63 -4.54 0.13 9.23
C THR A 63 -4.86 -0.21 10.67
N VAL A 64 -5.12 0.80 11.50
CA VAL A 64 -5.68 0.62 12.83
C VAL A 64 -7.19 0.56 12.72
N ALA A 65 -7.79 -0.61 12.99
CA ALA A 65 -9.20 -0.86 12.69
C ALA A 65 -10.16 -0.48 13.83
N ASP A 66 -9.66 -0.32 15.04
CA ASP A 66 -10.44 -0.03 16.25
C ASP A 66 -10.58 1.47 16.58
N GLN A 67 -10.01 2.37 15.76
CA GLN A 67 -10.15 3.80 15.96
C GLN A 67 -11.54 4.30 15.53
N LYS A 68 -12.26 4.90 16.49
CA LYS A 68 -13.61 5.40 16.28
C LYS A 68 -13.72 6.88 16.64
N LEU A 69 -14.57 7.58 15.92
CA LEU A 69 -15.02 8.92 16.28
C LEU A 69 -15.96 8.84 17.49
N PRO A 70 -16.11 9.91 18.27
CA PRO A 70 -17.10 9.97 19.35
C PRO A 70 -18.54 9.70 18.86
N SER A 71 -18.84 9.98 17.59
CA SER A 71 -20.13 9.66 16.94
C SER A 71 -20.31 8.18 16.58
N GLY A 72 -19.31 7.31 16.82
CA GLY A 72 -19.33 5.87 16.54
C GLY A 72 -18.84 5.49 15.14
N GLY A 73 -18.62 6.43 14.23
CA GLY A 73 -18.01 6.18 12.92
C GLY A 73 -16.51 5.89 13.03
N ARG A 74 -15.91 5.33 11.96
CA ARG A 74 -14.48 5.08 11.90
C ARG A 74 -13.71 6.40 11.77
N ASP A 75 -12.68 6.58 12.58
CA ASP A 75 -11.72 7.68 12.43
C ASP A 75 -10.68 7.32 11.38
N MET A 76 -10.92 7.73 10.13
CA MET A 76 -10.05 7.40 9.01
C MET A 76 -8.65 8.02 9.15
N MET A 77 -8.53 9.19 9.80
CA MET A 77 -7.22 9.81 10.01
C MET A 77 -6.39 8.97 10.98
N ARG A 78 -6.88 8.69 12.17
CA ARG A 78 -6.17 7.86 13.15
C ARG A 78 -5.98 6.42 12.68
N SER A 79 -6.89 5.92 11.85
CA SER A 79 -6.79 4.56 11.28
C SER A 79 -5.66 4.42 10.27
N LYS A 80 -5.32 5.46 9.52
CA LYS A 80 -4.41 5.39 8.37
C LYS A 80 -3.13 6.23 8.54
N VAL A 81 -3.15 7.27 9.39
CA VAL A 81 -2.05 8.23 9.50
C VAL A 81 -1.33 8.05 10.84
N PHE A 82 -0.29 7.24 10.83
CA PHE A 82 0.63 7.03 11.96
C PHE A 82 2.03 6.70 11.43
N GLU A 83 3.03 6.78 12.29
CA GLU A 83 4.43 6.61 11.92
C GLU A 83 4.67 5.28 11.16
N ARG A 84 5.34 5.38 10.00
CA ARG A 84 5.70 4.26 9.13
C ARG A 84 4.52 3.40 8.67
N SER A 85 3.31 3.98 8.61
CA SER A 85 2.11 3.24 8.26
C SER A 85 2.02 2.81 6.79
N ALA A 86 2.94 3.25 5.93
CA ALA A 86 3.00 2.95 4.51
C ALA A 86 4.41 2.52 4.04
N PRO A 87 4.91 1.35 4.48
CA PRO A 87 6.14 0.83 3.92
C PRO A 87 5.96 0.46 2.44
N VAL A 88 6.96 0.79 1.62
CA VAL A 88 6.98 0.50 0.19
C VAL A 88 8.33 -0.09 -0.23
N SER A 89 8.33 -0.99 -1.21
CA SER A 89 9.56 -1.51 -1.82
C SER A 89 10.23 -0.46 -2.71
N PHE A 90 11.42 -0.80 -3.23
CA PHE A 90 11.95 -0.05 -4.36
C PHE A 90 10.97 -0.04 -5.53
N VAL A 91 10.95 1.08 -6.25
CA VAL A 91 10.13 1.23 -7.43
C VAL A 91 10.80 0.54 -8.62
N LYS A 92 10.10 -0.37 -9.28
CA LYS A 92 10.49 -0.91 -10.58
C LYS A 92 9.96 -0.01 -11.69
N PRO A 93 10.84 0.58 -12.52
CA PRO A 93 10.42 1.45 -13.62
C PRO A 93 9.51 0.70 -14.61
N ALA A 94 8.37 1.28 -14.96
CA ALA A 94 7.37 0.65 -15.84
C ALA A 94 7.90 0.35 -17.24
N TYR A 95 8.83 1.18 -17.77
CA TYR A 95 9.45 0.96 -19.07
C TYR A 95 10.38 -0.27 -19.12
N ARG A 96 10.88 -0.74 -17.95
CA ARG A 96 11.71 -1.96 -17.84
C ARG A 96 10.90 -3.16 -17.39
N THR A 97 9.80 -2.92 -16.69
CA THR A 97 8.95 -3.95 -16.13
C THR A 97 7.50 -3.56 -16.39
N PRO A 98 7.00 -3.81 -17.63
CA PRO A 98 5.58 -3.65 -17.90
C PRO A 98 4.80 -4.47 -16.86
N LEU A 99 3.75 -3.89 -16.30
CA LEU A 99 2.93 -4.60 -15.34
C LEU A 99 2.33 -5.83 -16.01
N PRO A 100 2.62 -7.05 -15.52
CA PRO A 100 1.87 -8.22 -15.96
C PRO A 100 0.39 -8.00 -15.69
N ASN A 101 -0.48 -8.38 -16.61
CA ASN A 101 -1.92 -8.22 -16.43
C ASN A 101 -2.62 -9.57 -16.68
N PRO A 102 -3.16 -10.18 -15.61
CA PRO A 102 -3.14 -9.78 -14.21
C PRO A 102 -1.82 -10.06 -13.49
N VAL A 103 -1.63 -9.45 -12.33
CA VAL A 103 -0.51 -9.73 -11.42
C VAL A 103 -1.02 -10.18 -10.04
N ASP A 104 -0.34 -11.15 -9.44
CA ASP A 104 -0.73 -11.71 -8.15
C ASP A 104 -0.02 -11.03 -6.99
N LEU A 105 -0.75 -10.86 -5.88
CA LEU A 105 -0.26 -10.35 -4.61
C LEU A 105 -0.35 -11.44 -3.54
N TRP A 106 0.59 -11.44 -2.62
CA TRP A 106 0.61 -12.36 -1.50
C TRP A 106 1.20 -11.74 -0.24
N LEU A 107 0.73 -12.20 0.92
CA LEU A 107 1.27 -11.80 2.23
C LEU A 107 1.22 -12.96 3.21
N TYR A 108 2.32 -13.17 3.92
CA TYR A 108 2.47 -14.12 5.01
C TYR A 108 2.73 -13.37 6.32
N VAL A 109 2.18 -13.88 7.41
CA VAL A 109 2.53 -13.49 8.78
C VAL A 109 3.07 -14.74 9.48
N ASN A 110 4.29 -14.67 10.00
CA ASN A 110 4.97 -15.81 10.66
C ASN A 110 4.92 -17.09 9.81
N ASN A 111 5.22 -16.97 8.51
CA ASN A 111 5.17 -18.03 7.51
C ASN A 111 3.77 -18.63 7.24
N GLN A 112 2.70 -18.04 7.79
CA GLN A 112 1.33 -18.42 7.47
C GLN A 112 0.74 -17.46 6.46
N LYS A 113 0.26 -17.98 5.33
CA LYS A 113 -0.40 -17.17 4.31
C LYS A 113 -1.68 -16.53 4.86
N ARG A 114 -1.77 -15.21 4.80
CA ARG A 114 -2.92 -14.42 5.26
C ARG A 114 -3.68 -13.80 4.10
N GLN A 115 -2.95 -13.25 3.12
CA GLN A 115 -3.59 -12.64 1.95
C GLN A 115 -3.03 -13.26 0.67
N ALA A 116 -3.91 -13.45 -0.30
CA ALA A 116 -3.58 -13.78 -1.68
C ALA A 116 -4.68 -13.23 -2.59
N GLY A 117 -4.30 -12.64 -3.68
CA GLY A 117 -5.23 -12.06 -4.65
C GLY A 117 -4.54 -11.72 -5.96
N SER A 118 -5.33 -11.19 -6.87
CA SER A 118 -4.87 -10.77 -8.19
C SER A 118 -5.45 -9.40 -8.51
N THR A 119 -4.71 -8.60 -9.27
CA THR A 119 -5.20 -7.30 -9.78
C THR A 119 -6.43 -7.43 -10.67
N SER A 120 -6.72 -8.62 -11.21
CA SER A 120 -7.98 -8.89 -11.92
C SER A 120 -9.23 -8.77 -11.05
N ASN A 121 -9.08 -8.80 -9.72
CA ASN A 121 -10.18 -8.66 -8.76
C ASN A 121 -10.39 -7.20 -8.31
N LEU A 122 -9.59 -6.27 -8.79
CA LEU A 122 -9.80 -4.84 -8.51
C LEU A 122 -11.08 -4.36 -9.18
N VAL A 123 -11.88 -3.56 -8.47
CA VAL A 123 -13.10 -2.95 -9.01
C VAL A 123 -12.76 -1.96 -10.13
N LEU A 124 -11.69 -1.19 -9.92
CA LEU A 124 -11.09 -0.30 -10.92
C LEU A 124 -9.64 -0.74 -11.13
N SER A 125 -9.20 -0.81 -12.37
CA SER A 125 -7.79 -1.00 -12.67
C SER A 125 -6.95 0.16 -12.10
N PRO A 126 -5.65 -0.01 -11.88
CA PRO A 126 -4.79 1.08 -11.39
C PRO A 126 -4.89 2.35 -12.26
N TYR A 127 -5.06 2.20 -13.55
CA TYR A 127 -5.21 3.31 -14.50
C TYR A 127 -6.54 4.05 -14.31
N GLU A 128 -7.65 3.31 -14.17
CA GLU A 128 -8.97 3.89 -13.89
C GLU A 128 -9.00 4.59 -12.53
N GLN A 129 -8.27 4.08 -11.54
CA GLN A 129 -8.11 4.76 -10.25
C GLN A 129 -7.41 6.11 -10.40
N ILE A 130 -6.35 6.20 -11.23
CA ILE A 130 -5.66 7.46 -11.53
C ILE A 130 -6.61 8.44 -12.23
N VAL A 131 -7.37 7.98 -13.23
CA VAL A 131 -8.40 8.78 -13.90
C VAL A 131 -9.38 9.35 -12.88
N GLU A 132 -9.93 8.48 -12.02
CA GLU A 132 -10.93 8.89 -11.03
C GLU A 132 -10.35 9.89 -10.00
N LEU A 133 -9.17 9.62 -9.45
CA LEU A 133 -8.49 10.52 -8.52
C LEU A 133 -8.21 11.89 -9.14
N SER A 134 -7.82 11.93 -10.41
CA SER A 134 -7.50 13.16 -11.11
C SER A 134 -8.70 14.10 -11.31
N ARG A 135 -9.92 13.61 -11.13
CA ARG A 135 -11.14 14.44 -11.15
C ARG A 135 -11.27 15.31 -9.89
N TYR A 136 -10.78 14.79 -8.76
CA TYR A 136 -10.89 15.46 -7.46
C TYR A 136 -9.62 16.20 -7.08
N PHE A 137 -8.45 15.68 -7.49
CA PHE A 137 -7.14 16.22 -7.14
C PHE A 137 -6.34 16.53 -8.40
N THR A 138 -5.48 17.53 -8.34
CA THR A 138 -4.36 17.64 -9.28
C THR A 138 -3.29 16.66 -8.78
N LEU A 139 -3.03 15.62 -9.54
CA LEU A 139 -1.98 14.67 -9.23
C LEU A 139 -0.62 15.26 -9.61
N GLU A 140 0.41 14.95 -8.83
CA GLU A 140 1.75 15.49 -9.00
C GLU A 140 2.78 14.37 -9.26
N PRO A 141 3.90 14.67 -9.95
CA PRO A 141 5.02 13.75 -9.99
C PRO A 141 5.51 13.42 -8.59
N GLY A 142 5.68 12.14 -8.29
CA GLY A 142 6.04 11.65 -6.95
C GLY A 142 4.85 11.18 -6.12
N ASP A 143 3.62 11.42 -6.55
CA ASP A 143 2.47 10.79 -5.91
C ASP A 143 2.55 9.27 -6.04
N ILE A 144 2.16 8.57 -4.98
CA ILE A 144 2.03 7.12 -4.96
C ILE A 144 0.60 6.72 -4.63
N ILE A 145 0.07 5.77 -5.37
CA ILE A 145 -1.31 5.31 -5.26
C ILE A 145 -1.32 3.85 -4.86
N PHE A 146 -1.81 3.59 -3.65
CA PHE A 146 -2.13 2.26 -3.19
C PHE A 146 -3.44 1.83 -3.85
N THR A 147 -3.42 0.68 -4.54
CA THR A 147 -4.50 0.32 -5.48
C THR A 147 -5.57 -0.58 -4.89
N GLY A 148 -5.46 -0.93 -3.63
CA GLY A 148 -6.40 -1.79 -2.93
C GLY A 148 -5.84 -3.16 -2.59
N THR A 149 -6.37 -3.74 -1.52
CA THR A 149 -5.90 -4.98 -0.92
C THR A 149 -6.88 -6.14 -1.11
N PRO A 150 -6.39 -7.37 -1.33
CA PRO A 150 -7.26 -8.55 -1.34
C PRO A 150 -7.78 -8.89 0.06
N ASN A 151 -8.77 -9.77 0.14
CA ASN A 151 -9.29 -10.30 1.39
C ASN A 151 -8.18 -10.96 2.24
N GLY A 152 -8.44 -11.10 3.56
CA GLY A 152 -7.54 -11.78 4.50
C GLY A 152 -6.73 -10.85 5.40
N SER A 153 -6.97 -9.53 5.34
CA SER A 153 -6.45 -8.57 6.32
C SER A 153 -6.86 -9.00 7.73
N SER A 154 -5.89 -9.08 8.64
CA SER A 154 -6.10 -9.59 10.01
C SER A 154 -5.22 -8.85 11.02
N THR A 155 -5.57 -8.97 12.30
CA THR A 155 -4.87 -8.34 13.40
C THR A 155 -3.44 -8.86 13.55
N LEU A 156 -2.53 -7.95 13.82
CA LEU A 156 -1.11 -8.19 14.08
C LEU A 156 -0.78 -7.99 15.56
N ALA A 157 0.25 -8.68 16.02
CA ALA A 157 0.82 -8.55 17.35
C ALA A 157 2.29 -8.11 17.28
N VAL A 158 2.78 -7.55 18.38
CA VAL A 158 4.21 -7.29 18.56
C VAL A 158 4.99 -8.61 18.43
N GLY A 159 6.06 -8.58 17.65
CA GLY A 159 6.86 -9.76 17.30
C GLY A 159 6.51 -10.37 15.97
N ASP A 160 5.35 -10.08 15.38
CA ASP A 160 4.96 -10.63 14.08
C ASP A 160 5.93 -10.22 12.98
N MET A 161 6.29 -11.20 12.15
CA MET A 161 7.10 -11.04 10.95
C MET A 161 6.22 -11.17 9.71
N ILE A 162 6.23 -10.14 8.89
CA ILE A 162 5.46 -10.06 7.65
C ILE A 162 6.43 -10.22 6.47
N ASP A 163 6.06 -11.08 5.53
CA ASP A 163 6.70 -11.22 4.22
C ASP A 163 5.62 -11.05 3.15
N ALA A 164 5.76 -10.03 2.31
CA ALA A 164 4.71 -9.65 1.37
C ALA A 164 5.29 -9.28 0.00
N GLY A 165 4.56 -9.59 -1.07
CA GLY A 165 5.05 -9.31 -2.41
C GLY A 165 3.98 -9.24 -3.48
N VAL A 166 4.42 -8.72 -4.62
CA VAL A 166 3.68 -8.65 -5.88
C VAL A 166 4.54 -9.31 -6.95
N ASN A 167 4.01 -10.34 -7.59
CA ASN A 167 4.74 -11.16 -8.56
C ASN A 167 5.30 -10.30 -9.71
N GLY A 168 6.59 -10.48 -10.00
CA GLY A 168 7.28 -9.71 -11.03
C GLY A 168 7.65 -8.26 -10.64
N ILE A 169 7.14 -7.73 -9.50
CA ILE A 169 7.45 -6.39 -9.02
C ILE A 169 8.49 -6.44 -7.89
N GLY A 170 8.22 -7.16 -6.80
CA GLY A 170 9.15 -7.24 -5.68
C GLY A 170 8.51 -7.81 -4.43
N SER A 171 9.23 -7.68 -3.31
CA SER A 171 8.75 -8.05 -1.98
C SER A 171 9.30 -7.11 -0.91
N ILE A 172 8.65 -7.10 0.25
CA ILE A 172 9.07 -6.36 1.45
C ILE A 172 8.92 -7.23 2.68
N LYS A 173 9.82 -7.01 3.64
CA LYS A 173 9.76 -7.67 4.96
C LYS A 173 9.62 -6.64 6.05
N VAL A 174 8.70 -6.90 6.97
CA VAL A 174 8.38 -5.99 8.07
C VAL A 174 8.27 -6.77 9.36
N LYS A 175 8.78 -6.22 10.45
CA LYS A 175 8.60 -6.74 11.81
C LYS A 175 7.82 -5.73 12.65
N ILE A 176 6.78 -6.19 13.33
CA ILE A 176 6.07 -5.37 14.31
C ILE A 176 6.86 -5.38 15.62
N VAL A 177 7.17 -4.19 16.14
CA VAL A 177 7.94 -4.02 17.37
C VAL A 177 7.15 -3.23 18.40
N GLU A 178 7.58 -3.29 19.65
CA GLU A 178 7.03 -2.42 20.71
C GLU A 178 7.25 -0.95 20.36
N ASN A 179 6.30 -0.12 20.78
CA ASN A 179 6.49 1.33 20.73
C ASN A 179 7.40 1.74 21.88
N ALA A 180 8.50 2.44 21.57
CA ALA A 180 9.50 2.87 22.56
C ALA A 180 8.98 4.02 23.44
#